data_c29dfdbd33f7332875e633c4f600e3a5
#
_entry.id   c29dfdbd33f7332875e633c4f600e3a5
#
_cell.length_a   1.000
_cell.length_b   1.000
_cell.length_c   1.000
_cell.angle_alpha   90.00
_cell.angle_beta   90.00
_cell.angle_gamma   90.00
#
_symmetry.space_group_name_H-M   'P 1'
#
loop_
_entity.id
_entity.type
_entity.pdbx_description
1 polymer ?
#
loop_
_entity_poly.entity_id
_entity_poly.type
_entity_poly.pdbx_seq_one_letter_code
_entity_poly.pdbx_strand_id
1 'polypeptide(L)'
;MVRSGITAFNGKVIGKALFIQNPPTINPDCKRSETESESLQKVSQAIDCISKDMVRKIDRYGKLDDSMKLDIVNMQKTMLTDQVFFENIQNTINEGYSAEASVHRCVEAQCAMLEELGDAYLAERVEDFRDVGNRLICQILGKNYPDLSILEEDVILVGENIPPSLLADGDERHIKGMLMTKGSKTAHVCILAANMGIPSLVGCMDVEGLKDKEILFLNATEGKAIYNLSDSEIFQAEKEVEKYLGLK
;
A
#
# COMPACT_ATOMS: atom_id res chain seq x y z
N MET A 1 2.71 9.35 24.30
CA MET A 1 2.31 7.92 24.53
C MET A 1 3.37 7.02 23.94
N VAL A 2 3.61 5.83 24.54
CA VAL A 2 4.61 4.85 24.04
C VAL A 2 3.89 3.55 23.74
N ARG A 3 4.17 2.99 22.57
CA ARG A 3 3.71 1.65 22.16
C ARG A 3 4.91 0.78 21.79
N SER A 4 4.81 -0.50 22.05
CA SER A 4 5.86 -1.47 21.74
C SER A 4 5.46 -2.32 20.54
N GLY A 5 6.43 -2.64 19.71
CA GLY A 5 6.30 -3.51 18.57
C GLY A 5 7.54 -4.39 18.37
N ILE A 6 7.49 -5.24 17.38
CA ILE A 6 8.59 -6.10 16.98
C ILE A 6 9.42 -5.36 15.93
N THR A 7 10.72 -5.21 16.16
CA THR A 7 11.63 -4.61 15.17
C THR A 7 11.76 -5.50 13.94
N ALA A 8 11.38 -4.97 12.78
CA ALA A 8 11.63 -5.58 11.49
C ALA A 8 12.94 -5.06 10.88
N PHE A 9 13.18 -3.75 10.95
CA PHE A 9 14.46 -3.15 10.58
C PHE A 9 14.82 -2.03 11.56
N ASN A 10 16.07 -2.02 12.02
CA ASN A 10 16.58 -1.11 13.04
C ASN A 10 16.70 0.34 12.52
N GLY A 11 16.45 1.29 13.39
CA GLY A 11 16.68 2.71 13.11
C GLY A 11 15.92 3.60 14.07
N LYS A 12 16.22 4.90 14.01
CA LYS A 12 15.52 5.95 14.75
C LYS A 12 15.16 7.05 13.79
N VAL A 13 13.88 7.37 13.71
CA VAL A 13 13.37 8.39 12.81
C VAL A 13 12.21 9.16 13.45
N ILE A 14 12.05 10.40 13.04
CA ILE A 14 10.93 11.25 13.40
C ILE A 14 10.28 11.77 12.12
N GLY A 15 8.95 11.82 12.09
CA GLY A 15 8.19 12.28 10.94
C GLY A 15 6.72 12.35 11.25
N LYS A 16 5.92 12.81 10.29
CA LYS A 16 4.47 12.81 10.42
C LYS A 16 3.90 11.43 10.15
N ALA A 17 2.97 10.98 10.97
CA ALA A 17 2.22 9.75 10.73
C ALA A 17 1.35 9.92 9.48
N LEU A 18 1.52 9.03 8.51
CA LEU A 18 0.65 8.93 7.32
C LEU A 18 -0.08 7.60 7.37
N PHE A 19 -1.39 7.66 7.64
CA PHE A 19 -2.19 6.45 7.75
C PHE A 19 -2.54 5.87 6.39
N ILE A 20 -2.11 4.64 6.18
CA ILE A 20 -2.50 3.82 5.03
C ILE A 20 -3.79 3.09 5.39
N GLN A 21 -4.87 3.53 4.77
CA GLN A 21 -6.18 2.91 4.98
C GLN A 21 -6.24 1.55 4.30
N ASN A 22 -6.83 0.57 4.98
CA ASN A 22 -7.14 -0.70 4.36
C ASN A 22 -8.12 -0.49 3.19
N PRO A 23 -8.01 -1.30 2.13
CA PRO A 23 -9.01 -1.33 1.08
C PRO A 23 -10.41 -1.58 1.67
N PRO A 24 -11.46 -1.07 1.03
CA PRO A 24 -12.82 -1.30 1.50
C PRO A 24 -13.14 -2.80 1.50
N THR A 25 -13.74 -3.28 2.58
CA THR A 25 -14.27 -4.64 2.62
C THR A 25 -15.43 -4.77 1.65
N ILE A 26 -15.35 -5.71 0.72
CA ILE A 26 -16.36 -5.98 -0.30
C ILE A 26 -17.16 -7.22 0.09
N ASN A 27 -18.48 -7.13 0.02
CA ASN A 27 -19.32 -8.31 0.06
C ASN A 27 -19.29 -8.96 -1.35
N PRO A 28 -18.68 -10.15 -1.50
CA PRO A 28 -18.56 -10.82 -2.82
C PRO A 28 -19.91 -11.21 -3.43
N ASP A 29 -20.95 -11.30 -2.61
CA ASP A 29 -22.29 -11.69 -3.06
C ASP A 29 -23.22 -10.49 -3.29
N CYS A 30 -22.67 -9.26 -3.24
CA CYS A 30 -23.43 -8.04 -3.49
C CYS A 30 -23.97 -8.05 -4.92
N LYS A 31 -25.29 -7.97 -5.04
CA LYS A 31 -25.95 -7.86 -6.34
C LYS A 31 -26.06 -6.40 -6.78
N ARG A 32 -26.02 -6.18 -8.07
CA ARG A 32 -26.16 -4.85 -8.65
C ARG A 32 -27.58 -4.28 -8.42
N SER A 33 -27.65 -3.01 -8.13
CA SER A 33 -28.89 -2.22 -8.08
C SER A 33 -29.12 -1.39 -9.34
N GLU A 34 -28.14 -1.35 -10.21
CA GLU A 34 -28.07 -0.59 -11.46
C GLU A 34 -28.13 -1.52 -12.68
N THR A 35 -28.22 -0.97 -13.86
CA THR A 35 -28.20 -1.75 -15.10
C THR A 35 -26.81 -2.34 -15.35
N GLU A 36 -26.75 -3.42 -16.13
CA GLU A 36 -25.52 -4.05 -16.60
C GLU A 36 -24.60 -3.01 -17.27
N SER A 37 -25.17 -2.20 -18.16
CA SER A 37 -24.43 -1.18 -18.90
C SER A 37 -23.80 -0.13 -17.98
N GLU A 38 -24.49 0.30 -16.93
CA GLU A 38 -23.96 1.25 -15.93
C GLU A 38 -22.82 0.63 -15.12
N SER A 39 -22.95 -0.64 -14.70
CA SER A 39 -21.88 -1.35 -14.00
C SER A 39 -20.64 -1.52 -14.87
N LEU A 40 -20.79 -1.92 -16.12
CA LEU A 40 -19.69 -2.04 -17.08
C LEU A 40 -19.02 -0.68 -17.36
N GLN A 41 -19.83 0.37 -17.49
CA GLN A 41 -19.29 1.72 -17.67
C GLN A 41 -18.45 2.18 -16.48
N LYS A 42 -18.88 1.89 -15.24
CA LYS A 42 -18.09 2.18 -14.03
C LYS A 42 -16.72 1.50 -14.04
N VAL A 43 -16.69 0.20 -14.37
CA VAL A 43 -15.43 -0.58 -14.46
C VAL A 43 -14.53 0.01 -15.54
N SER A 44 -15.06 0.25 -16.74
CA SER A 44 -14.29 0.78 -17.87
C SER A 44 -13.72 2.17 -17.56
N GLN A 45 -14.52 3.07 -16.98
CA GLN A 45 -14.06 4.40 -16.55
C GLN A 45 -12.98 4.33 -15.47
N ALA A 46 -13.11 3.39 -14.54
CA ALA A 46 -12.10 3.18 -13.49
C ALA A 46 -10.78 2.67 -14.06
N ILE A 47 -10.81 1.70 -14.98
CA ILE A 47 -9.63 1.20 -15.69
C ILE A 47 -8.96 2.33 -16.47
N ASP A 48 -9.71 3.14 -17.21
CA ASP A 48 -9.19 4.27 -17.98
C ASP A 48 -8.52 5.31 -17.08
N CYS A 49 -9.14 5.63 -15.93
CA CYS A 49 -8.59 6.58 -14.96
C CYS A 49 -7.26 6.11 -14.41
N ILE A 50 -7.20 4.86 -13.92
CA ILE A 50 -5.99 4.26 -13.34
C ILE A 50 -4.91 4.11 -14.42
N SER A 51 -5.27 3.68 -15.64
CA SER A 51 -4.33 3.54 -16.75
C SER A 51 -3.66 4.85 -17.13
N LYS A 52 -4.42 5.97 -17.14
CA LYS A 52 -3.85 7.31 -17.40
C LYS A 52 -2.85 7.73 -16.31
N ASP A 53 -3.15 7.40 -15.05
CA ASP A 53 -2.25 7.66 -13.94
C ASP A 53 -0.97 6.82 -14.04
N MET A 54 -1.10 5.53 -14.35
CA MET A 54 0.05 4.66 -14.59
C MET A 54 0.93 5.13 -15.75
N VAL A 55 0.34 5.65 -16.83
CA VAL A 55 1.12 6.26 -17.94
C VAL A 55 1.95 7.46 -17.47
N ARG A 56 1.39 8.31 -16.60
CA ARG A 56 2.15 9.44 -16.02
C ARG A 56 3.31 8.95 -15.14
N LYS A 57 3.10 7.89 -14.36
CA LYS A 57 4.16 7.28 -13.54
C LYS A 57 5.25 6.66 -14.40
N ILE A 58 4.89 5.95 -15.46
CA ILE A 58 5.84 5.36 -16.43
C ILE A 58 6.71 6.46 -17.06
N ASP A 59 6.13 7.57 -17.52
CA ASP A 59 6.89 8.70 -18.08
C ASP A 59 7.83 9.33 -17.04
N ARG A 60 7.39 9.45 -15.80
CA ARG A 60 8.19 9.98 -14.69
C ARG A 60 9.37 9.06 -14.35
N TYR A 61 9.13 7.77 -14.16
CA TYR A 61 10.18 6.82 -13.77
C TYR A 61 11.18 6.59 -14.92
N GLY A 62 10.72 6.61 -16.16
CA GLY A 62 11.60 6.58 -17.33
C GLY A 62 12.55 7.78 -17.39
N LYS A 63 12.10 8.99 -16.99
CA LYS A 63 12.95 10.18 -16.89
C LYS A 63 13.93 10.14 -15.73
N LEU A 64 13.61 9.40 -14.66
CA LEU A 64 14.47 9.24 -13.47
C LEU A 64 15.41 8.04 -13.59
N ASP A 65 15.34 7.28 -14.70
CA ASP A 65 16.10 6.04 -14.94
C ASP A 65 15.88 4.98 -13.82
N ASP A 66 14.68 4.99 -13.22
CA ASP A 66 14.27 4.04 -12.18
C ASP A 66 13.63 2.80 -12.80
N SER A 67 14.48 1.88 -13.26
CA SER A 67 14.05 0.67 -13.96
C SER A 67 13.17 -0.24 -13.10
N MET A 68 13.42 -0.34 -11.80
CA MET A 68 12.66 -1.20 -10.90
C MET A 68 11.21 -0.71 -10.74
N LYS A 69 11.01 0.59 -10.48
CA LYS A 69 9.66 1.17 -10.40
C LYS A 69 8.95 1.12 -11.74
N LEU A 70 9.69 1.35 -12.83
CA LEU A 70 9.16 1.25 -14.18
C LEU A 70 8.60 -0.14 -14.49
N ASP A 71 9.34 -1.20 -14.13
CA ASP A 71 8.92 -2.58 -14.33
C ASP A 71 7.67 -2.93 -13.53
N ILE A 72 7.60 -2.50 -12.25
CA ILE A 72 6.43 -2.71 -11.38
C ILE A 72 5.18 -2.06 -12.00
N VAL A 73 5.26 -0.79 -12.40
CA VAL A 73 4.09 -0.07 -12.94
C VAL A 73 3.66 -0.64 -14.30
N ASN A 74 4.61 -1.02 -15.16
CA ASN A 74 4.30 -1.67 -16.43
C ASN A 74 3.58 -3.01 -16.24
N MET A 75 4.01 -3.81 -15.26
CA MET A 75 3.36 -5.07 -14.92
C MET A 75 1.94 -4.83 -14.38
N GLN A 76 1.76 -3.93 -13.42
CA GLN A 76 0.44 -3.57 -12.90
C GLN A 76 -0.49 -3.07 -14.01
N LYS A 77 0.02 -2.27 -14.95
CA LYS A 77 -0.75 -1.80 -16.11
C LYS A 77 -1.17 -2.94 -17.00
N THR A 78 -0.28 -3.91 -17.27
CA THR A 78 -0.58 -5.10 -18.07
C THR A 78 -1.70 -5.91 -17.42
N MET A 79 -1.64 -6.15 -16.10
CA MET A 79 -2.70 -6.82 -15.33
C MET A 79 -4.04 -6.10 -15.43
N LEU A 80 -4.02 -4.77 -15.24
CA LEU A 80 -5.23 -3.94 -15.26
C LEU A 80 -5.91 -3.91 -16.61
N THR A 81 -5.14 -3.96 -17.72
CA THR A 81 -5.64 -3.84 -19.08
C THR A 81 -5.74 -5.17 -19.80
N ASP A 82 -5.60 -6.29 -19.08
CA ASP A 82 -5.76 -7.64 -19.62
C ASP A 82 -7.21 -7.87 -20.08
N GLN A 83 -7.35 -8.29 -21.35
CA GLN A 83 -8.67 -8.49 -21.95
C GLN A 83 -9.43 -9.64 -21.28
N VAL A 84 -8.75 -10.73 -20.91
CA VAL A 84 -9.39 -11.88 -20.27
C VAL A 84 -9.89 -11.49 -18.88
N PHE A 85 -9.11 -10.70 -18.15
CA PHE A 85 -9.53 -10.16 -16.85
C PHE A 85 -10.80 -9.31 -16.99
N PHE A 86 -10.86 -8.41 -17.98
CA PHE A 86 -12.04 -7.59 -18.23
C PHE A 86 -13.25 -8.44 -18.64
N GLU A 87 -13.08 -9.43 -19.52
CA GLU A 87 -14.15 -10.34 -19.95
C GLU A 87 -14.71 -11.14 -18.76
N ASN A 88 -13.87 -11.61 -17.85
CA ASN A 88 -14.30 -12.28 -16.61
C ASN A 88 -15.13 -11.37 -15.71
N ILE A 89 -14.71 -10.11 -15.55
CA ILE A 89 -15.50 -9.11 -14.80
C ILE A 89 -16.86 -8.90 -15.48
N GLN A 90 -16.90 -8.76 -16.80
CA GLN A 90 -18.12 -8.60 -17.56
C GLN A 90 -19.08 -9.79 -17.37
N ASN A 91 -18.56 -11.00 -17.45
CA ASN A 91 -19.37 -12.22 -17.25
C ASN A 91 -19.98 -12.24 -15.82
N THR A 92 -19.19 -11.87 -14.82
CA THR A 92 -19.66 -11.81 -13.42
C THR A 92 -20.72 -10.72 -13.23
N ILE A 93 -20.60 -9.56 -13.88
CA ILE A 93 -21.63 -8.52 -13.91
C ILE A 93 -22.91 -9.06 -14.57
N ASN A 94 -22.80 -9.83 -15.67
CA ASN A 94 -23.93 -10.44 -16.37
C ASN A 94 -24.68 -11.44 -15.49
N GLU A 95 -23.99 -12.11 -14.55
CA GLU A 95 -24.59 -12.97 -13.52
C GLU A 95 -25.34 -12.16 -12.42
N GLY A 96 -25.35 -10.84 -12.52
CA GLY A 96 -26.09 -9.93 -11.64
C GLY A 96 -25.32 -9.40 -10.44
N TYR A 97 -24.00 -9.58 -10.35
CA TYR A 97 -23.17 -8.99 -9.28
C TYR A 97 -22.89 -7.51 -9.52
N SER A 98 -22.66 -6.76 -8.45
CA SER A 98 -22.25 -5.36 -8.54
C SER A 98 -20.85 -5.22 -9.15
N ALA A 99 -20.50 -4.02 -9.65
CA ALA A 99 -19.19 -3.78 -10.29
C ALA A 99 -18.02 -4.13 -9.35
N GLU A 100 -18.06 -3.64 -8.10
CA GLU A 100 -17.02 -3.90 -7.10
C GLU A 100 -16.97 -5.37 -6.66
N ALA A 101 -18.13 -6.05 -6.52
CA ALA A 101 -18.17 -7.47 -6.20
C ALA A 101 -17.62 -8.32 -7.36
N SER A 102 -17.92 -7.95 -8.59
CA SER A 102 -17.41 -8.63 -9.79
C SER A 102 -15.88 -8.53 -9.90
N VAL A 103 -15.32 -7.35 -9.69
CA VAL A 103 -13.86 -7.16 -9.63
C VAL A 103 -13.26 -8.00 -8.51
N HIS A 104 -13.80 -7.93 -7.29
CA HIS A 104 -13.30 -8.69 -6.15
C HIS A 104 -13.28 -10.19 -6.41
N ARG A 105 -14.38 -10.76 -6.94
CA ARG A 105 -14.49 -12.19 -7.27
C ARG A 105 -13.46 -12.61 -8.32
N CYS A 106 -13.27 -11.82 -9.37
CA CYS A 106 -12.30 -12.12 -10.42
C CYS A 106 -10.85 -12.06 -9.90
N VAL A 107 -10.53 -11.09 -9.05
CA VAL A 107 -9.21 -10.97 -8.41
C VAL A 107 -8.94 -12.17 -7.53
N GLU A 108 -9.86 -12.53 -6.62
CA GLU A 108 -9.66 -13.67 -5.72
C GLU A 108 -9.58 -15.01 -6.47
N ALA A 109 -10.37 -15.18 -7.54
CA ALA A 109 -10.27 -16.35 -8.39
C ALA A 109 -8.89 -16.47 -9.06
N GLN A 110 -8.35 -15.36 -9.57
CA GLN A 110 -7.02 -15.32 -10.16
C GLN A 110 -5.92 -15.57 -9.13
N CYS A 111 -6.04 -14.98 -7.94
CA CYS A 111 -5.12 -15.21 -6.83
C CYS A 111 -5.10 -16.69 -6.41
N ALA A 112 -6.27 -17.31 -6.27
CA ALA A 112 -6.37 -18.72 -5.93
C ALA A 112 -5.70 -19.62 -6.99
N MET A 113 -5.87 -19.33 -8.28
CA MET A 113 -5.20 -20.06 -9.36
C MET A 113 -3.67 -19.93 -9.25
N LEU A 114 -3.15 -18.74 -8.95
CA LEU A 114 -1.71 -18.52 -8.81
C LEU A 114 -1.14 -19.24 -7.57
N GLU A 115 -1.88 -19.25 -6.47
CA GLU A 115 -1.51 -19.96 -5.23
C GLU A 115 -1.47 -21.49 -5.42
N GLU A 116 -2.41 -22.05 -6.19
CA GLU A 116 -2.47 -23.50 -6.48
C GLU A 116 -1.27 -24.00 -7.30
N LEU A 117 -0.63 -23.13 -8.09
CA LEU A 117 0.54 -23.50 -8.87
C LEU A 117 1.78 -23.76 -8.00
N GLY A 118 1.80 -23.31 -6.72
CA GLY A 118 2.84 -23.62 -5.75
C GLY A 118 4.23 -23.05 -6.06
N ASP A 119 4.33 -22.13 -7.01
CA ASP A 119 5.59 -21.46 -7.40
C ASP A 119 5.80 -20.19 -6.57
N ALA A 120 6.96 -20.08 -5.92
CA ALA A 120 7.30 -18.94 -5.08
C ALA A 120 7.29 -17.59 -5.83
N TYR A 121 7.67 -17.58 -7.11
CA TYR A 121 7.62 -16.39 -7.96
C TYR A 121 6.18 -15.96 -8.26
N LEU A 122 5.28 -16.92 -8.46
CA LEU A 122 3.86 -16.64 -8.68
C LEU A 122 3.15 -16.20 -7.41
N ALA A 123 3.59 -16.68 -6.23
CA ALA A 123 3.06 -16.23 -4.95
C ALA A 123 3.28 -14.73 -4.69
N GLU A 124 4.40 -14.17 -5.16
CA GLU A 124 4.64 -12.71 -5.12
C GLU A 124 3.63 -11.94 -5.99
N ARG A 125 3.21 -12.53 -7.11
CA ARG A 125 2.23 -11.91 -8.03
C ARG A 125 0.81 -11.85 -7.46
N VAL A 126 0.48 -12.70 -6.50
CA VAL A 126 -0.83 -12.68 -5.83
C VAL A 126 -1.08 -11.33 -5.14
N GLU A 127 -0.08 -10.81 -4.41
CA GLU A 127 -0.20 -9.51 -3.75
C GLU A 127 -0.31 -8.35 -4.75
N ASP A 128 0.44 -8.42 -5.86
CA ASP A 128 0.35 -7.43 -6.93
C ASP A 128 -1.05 -7.42 -7.57
N PHE A 129 -1.64 -8.61 -7.78
CA PHE A 129 -3.00 -8.74 -8.32
C PHE A 129 -4.05 -8.18 -7.37
N ARG A 130 -3.94 -8.48 -6.06
CA ARG A 130 -4.81 -7.91 -5.03
C ARG A 130 -4.71 -6.39 -4.97
N ASP A 131 -3.49 -5.84 -5.10
CA ASP A 131 -3.27 -4.40 -5.10
C ASP A 131 -3.95 -3.70 -6.28
N VAL A 132 -3.76 -4.22 -7.49
CA VAL A 132 -4.45 -3.71 -8.70
C VAL A 132 -5.97 -3.80 -8.55
N GLY A 133 -6.48 -4.91 -8.02
CA GLY A 133 -7.91 -5.11 -7.75
C GLY A 133 -8.46 -4.13 -6.72
N ASN A 134 -7.76 -3.91 -5.62
CA ASN A 134 -8.14 -2.97 -4.57
C ASN A 134 -8.16 -1.53 -5.10
N ARG A 135 -7.17 -1.16 -5.92
CA ARG A 135 -7.12 0.15 -6.59
C ARG A 135 -8.31 0.35 -7.51
N LEU A 136 -8.67 -0.68 -8.29
CA LEU A 136 -9.83 -0.65 -9.18
C LEU A 136 -11.14 -0.51 -8.39
N ILE A 137 -11.31 -1.27 -7.32
CA ILE A 137 -12.47 -1.22 -6.42
C ILE A 137 -12.59 0.17 -5.78
N CYS A 138 -11.49 0.73 -5.26
CA CYS A 138 -11.49 2.08 -4.69
C CYS A 138 -11.96 3.11 -5.73
N GLN A 139 -11.46 3.03 -6.96
CA GLN A 139 -11.85 3.94 -8.04
C GLN A 139 -13.33 3.80 -8.40
N ILE A 140 -13.87 2.58 -8.47
CA ILE A 140 -15.31 2.32 -8.72
C ILE A 140 -16.17 2.92 -7.61
N LEU A 141 -15.74 2.82 -6.35
CA LEU A 141 -16.47 3.33 -5.20
C LEU A 141 -16.25 4.83 -4.93
N GLY A 142 -15.47 5.52 -5.76
CA GLY A 142 -15.10 6.93 -5.56
C GLY A 142 -14.28 7.18 -4.29
N LYS A 143 -13.53 6.17 -3.82
CA LYS A 143 -12.62 6.26 -2.68
C LYS A 143 -11.21 6.51 -3.16
N ASN A 144 -10.44 7.28 -2.38
CA ASN A 144 -9.03 7.48 -2.67
C ASN A 144 -8.25 6.19 -2.39
N TYR A 145 -7.41 5.78 -3.35
CA TYR A 145 -6.34 4.83 -3.12
C TYR A 145 -5.06 5.61 -2.79
N PRO A 146 -4.27 5.21 -1.78
CA PRO A 146 -3.07 5.93 -1.40
C PRO A 146 -2.08 6.04 -2.58
N ASP A 147 -1.51 7.21 -2.77
CA ASP A 147 -0.40 7.44 -3.71
C ASP A 147 0.78 8.04 -2.94
N LEU A 148 1.84 7.27 -2.81
CA LEU A 148 3.07 7.65 -2.10
C LEU A 148 4.17 8.11 -3.05
N SER A 149 3.91 8.19 -4.36
CA SER A 149 4.91 8.55 -5.37
C SER A 149 5.36 10.01 -5.32
N ILE A 150 4.55 10.87 -4.69
CA ILE A 150 4.87 12.29 -4.46
C ILE A 150 4.51 12.63 -3.02
N LEU A 151 5.53 12.86 -2.21
CA LEU A 151 5.39 13.31 -0.84
C LEU A 151 6.11 14.66 -0.69
N GLU A 152 5.49 15.61 0.00
CA GLU A 152 6.03 16.96 0.21
C GLU A 152 6.77 17.09 1.55
N GLU A 153 6.63 16.11 2.44
CA GLU A 153 7.18 16.12 3.79
C GLU A 153 7.58 14.70 4.24
N ASP A 154 8.44 14.64 5.24
CA ASP A 154 8.91 13.38 5.81
C ASP A 154 7.80 12.69 6.59
N VAL A 155 7.50 11.45 6.21
CA VAL A 155 6.41 10.66 6.77
C VAL A 155 6.87 9.32 7.32
N ILE A 156 6.14 8.84 8.31
CA ILE A 156 6.19 7.47 8.78
C ILE A 156 4.86 6.82 8.40
N LEU A 157 4.93 5.79 7.56
CA LEU A 157 3.74 5.06 7.14
C LEU A 157 3.17 4.28 8.32
N VAL A 158 1.87 4.42 8.56
CA VAL A 158 1.17 3.73 9.64
C VAL A 158 -0.02 2.97 9.05
N GLY A 159 -0.10 1.67 9.28
CA GLY A 159 -1.21 0.87 8.76
C GLY A 159 -1.36 -0.47 9.43
N GLU A 160 -2.47 -1.12 9.17
CA GLU A 160 -2.68 -2.51 9.58
C GLU A 160 -1.85 -3.45 8.71
N ASN A 161 -1.91 -3.23 7.41
CA ASN A 161 -1.10 -3.85 6.39
C ASN A 161 -0.70 -2.79 5.35
N ILE A 162 0.54 -2.82 4.89
CA ILE A 162 1.05 -1.90 3.86
C ILE A 162 1.44 -2.77 2.66
N PRO A 163 0.77 -2.60 1.49
CA PRO A 163 1.12 -3.35 0.30
C PRO A 163 2.57 -3.10 -0.12
N PRO A 164 3.34 -4.15 -0.47
CA PRO A 164 4.72 -3.99 -0.97
C PRO A 164 4.83 -3.07 -2.18
N SER A 165 3.88 -3.18 -3.12
CA SER A 165 3.79 -2.34 -4.32
C SER A 165 3.63 -0.85 -3.98
N LEU A 166 2.82 -0.52 -2.96
CA LEU A 166 2.65 0.84 -2.48
C LEU A 166 3.95 1.42 -1.91
N LEU A 167 4.70 0.62 -1.15
CA LEU A 167 6.01 1.02 -0.62
C LEU A 167 7.04 1.17 -1.75
N ALA A 168 7.08 0.22 -2.68
CA ALA A 168 8.00 0.24 -3.83
C ALA A 168 7.78 1.45 -4.75
N ASP A 169 6.51 1.84 -4.97
CA ASP A 169 6.14 3.01 -5.78
C ASP A 169 6.32 4.34 -5.01
N GLY A 170 6.61 4.28 -3.72
CA GLY A 170 6.69 5.44 -2.84
C GLY A 170 7.91 6.34 -3.07
N ASP A 171 7.82 7.59 -2.60
CA ASP A 171 8.92 8.55 -2.61
C ASP A 171 9.89 8.26 -1.45
N GLU A 172 10.95 7.51 -1.75
CA GLU A 172 11.97 7.08 -0.77
C GLU A 172 12.63 8.25 -0.02
N ARG A 173 12.67 9.45 -0.64
CA ARG A 173 13.26 10.64 0.00
C ARG A 173 12.50 11.07 1.22
N HIS A 174 11.19 10.80 1.24
CA HIS A 174 10.27 11.25 2.28
C HIS A 174 9.67 10.13 3.13
N ILE A 175 9.75 8.87 2.71
CA ILE A 175 9.34 7.73 3.55
C ILE A 175 10.47 7.42 4.54
N LYS A 176 10.33 7.89 5.78
CA LYS A 176 11.37 7.76 6.81
C LYS A 176 11.21 6.53 7.69
N GLY A 177 10.02 5.98 7.78
CA GLY A 177 9.76 4.83 8.64
C GLY A 177 8.46 4.13 8.31
N MET A 178 8.28 2.93 8.86
CA MET A 178 7.08 2.13 8.71
C MET A 178 6.66 1.51 10.04
N LEU A 179 5.38 1.63 10.36
CA LEU A 179 4.76 1.04 11.55
C LEU A 179 3.53 0.26 11.14
N MET A 180 3.56 -1.05 11.34
CA MET A 180 2.39 -1.90 11.09
C MET A 180 1.80 -2.41 12.40
N THR A 181 0.48 -2.30 12.53
CA THR A 181 -0.23 -2.80 13.73
C THR A 181 -0.36 -4.31 13.72
N LYS A 182 -0.34 -4.93 12.54
CA LYS A 182 -0.36 -6.39 12.33
C LYS A 182 0.88 -6.84 11.53
N GLY A 183 0.97 -8.13 11.27
CA GLY A 183 2.02 -8.72 10.46
C GLY A 183 3.20 -9.27 11.24
N SER A 184 4.17 -9.78 10.52
CA SER A 184 5.41 -10.36 11.05
C SER A 184 6.63 -9.68 10.44
N LYS A 185 7.78 -9.78 11.12
CA LYS A 185 9.05 -9.25 10.60
C LYS A 185 9.52 -9.92 9.29
N THR A 186 8.96 -11.08 8.96
CA THR A 186 9.25 -11.85 7.74
C THR A 186 8.27 -11.52 6.60
N ALA A 187 7.32 -10.61 6.81
CA ALA A 187 6.43 -10.16 5.76
C ALA A 187 7.23 -9.52 4.60
N HIS A 188 6.81 -9.73 3.37
CA HIS A 188 7.51 -9.25 2.17
C HIS A 188 7.77 -7.73 2.20
N VAL A 189 6.80 -6.95 2.63
CA VAL A 189 6.96 -5.49 2.81
C VAL A 189 8.07 -5.12 3.81
N CYS A 190 8.29 -5.94 4.85
CA CYS A 190 9.36 -5.70 5.82
C CYS A 190 10.74 -5.96 5.22
N ILE A 191 10.86 -6.98 4.36
CA ILE A 191 12.09 -7.29 3.62
C ILE A 191 12.39 -6.14 2.66
N LEU A 192 11.37 -5.66 1.94
CA LEU A 192 11.50 -4.51 1.05
C LEU A 192 11.93 -3.24 1.81
N ALA A 193 11.25 -2.92 2.91
CA ALA A 193 11.60 -1.78 3.77
C ALA A 193 13.04 -1.86 4.28
N ALA A 194 13.51 -3.05 4.66
CA ALA A 194 14.88 -3.27 5.08
C ALA A 194 15.89 -3.03 3.95
N ASN A 195 15.59 -3.49 2.72
CA ASN A 195 16.42 -3.24 1.54
C ASN A 195 16.49 -1.74 1.19
N MET A 196 15.42 -1.00 1.42
CA MET A 196 15.36 0.44 1.24
C MET A 196 15.95 1.23 2.43
N GLY A 197 16.40 0.53 3.49
CA GLY A 197 16.94 1.18 4.70
C GLY A 197 15.90 1.89 5.56
N ILE A 198 14.62 1.53 5.45
CA ILE A 198 13.49 2.17 6.15
C ILE A 198 13.27 1.49 7.50
N PRO A 199 13.51 2.19 8.64
CA PRO A 199 13.23 1.67 9.99
C PRO A 199 11.78 1.23 10.13
N SER A 200 11.57 0.01 10.68
CA SER A 200 10.25 -0.61 10.65
C SER A 200 9.91 -1.35 11.93
N LEU A 201 8.68 -1.13 12.41
CA LEU A 201 8.06 -1.91 13.49
C LEU A 201 6.81 -2.62 12.99
N VAL A 202 6.60 -3.83 13.48
CA VAL A 202 5.39 -4.63 13.19
C VAL A 202 4.76 -5.15 14.47
N GLY A 203 3.48 -5.53 14.40
CA GLY A 203 2.76 -6.02 15.57
C GLY A 203 2.64 -4.98 16.68
N CYS A 204 2.72 -3.71 16.34
CA CYS A 204 2.50 -2.60 17.26
C CYS A 204 1.00 -2.47 17.51
N MET A 205 0.45 -3.43 18.25
CA MET A 205 -0.98 -3.50 18.55
C MET A 205 -1.40 -2.22 19.24
N ASP A 206 -2.47 -1.61 18.74
CA ASP A 206 -3.11 -0.45 19.30
C ASP A 206 -2.28 0.86 19.24
N VAL A 207 -2.40 1.55 18.11
CA VAL A 207 -1.97 2.94 17.94
C VAL A 207 -3.10 3.93 18.24
N GLU A 208 -3.99 3.54 19.16
CA GLU A 208 -5.14 4.34 19.58
C GLU A 208 -4.69 5.74 20.04
N GLY A 209 -5.34 6.77 19.51
CA GLY A 209 -5.00 8.15 19.81
C GLY A 209 -3.89 8.78 18.96
N LEU A 210 -3.17 8.01 18.12
CA LEU A 210 -2.32 8.59 17.09
C LEU A 210 -3.22 9.09 15.95
N LYS A 211 -3.00 10.33 15.52
CA LYS A 211 -3.78 10.97 14.45
C LYS A 211 -2.96 11.07 13.17
N ASP A 212 -3.65 11.12 12.05
CA ASP A 212 -3.01 11.43 10.77
C ASP A 212 -2.31 12.78 10.83
N LYS A 213 -1.10 12.86 10.26
CA LYS A 213 -0.20 14.03 10.28
C LYS A 213 0.35 14.43 11.65
N GLU A 214 0.11 13.65 12.70
CA GLU A 214 0.72 13.86 14.00
C GLU A 214 2.21 13.44 13.98
N ILE A 215 3.04 14.13 14.77
CA ILE A 215 4.45 13.77 14.90
C ILE A 215 4.59 12.43 15.64
N LEU A 216 5.29 11.51 14.98
CA LEU A 216 5.62 10.19 15.47
C LEU A 216 7.15 10.03 15.54
N PHE A 217 7.67 9.65 16.70
CA PHE A 217 9.04 9.19 16.86
C PHE A 217 9.07 7.66 16.86
N LEU A 218 9.69 7.09 15.85
CA LEU A 218 9.87 5.65 15.68
C LEU A 218 11.28 5.25 16.09
N ASN A 219 11.42 4.67 17.28
CA ASN A 219 12.66 4.05 17.75
C ASN A 219 12.60 2.54 17.48
N ALA A 220 12.82 2.15 16.24
CA ALA A 220 12.78 0.75 15.84
C ALA A 220 13.93 -0.07 16.42
N THR A 221 15.02 0.56 16.87
CA THR A 221 16.12 -0.14 17.57
C THR A 221 15.67 -0.69 18.92
N GLU A 222 14.82 0.06 19.62
CA GLU A 222 14.26 -0.37 20.92
C GLU A 222 12.84 -0.96 20.81
N GLY A 223 12.29 -1.04 19.61
CA GLY A 223 10.95 -1.57 19.38
C GLY A 223 9.85 -0.63 19.90
N LYS A 224 10.05 0.68 19.83
CA LYS A 224 9.12 1.69 20.41
C LYS A 224 8.61 2.67 19.34
N ALA A 225 7.31 2.97 19.41
CA ALA A 225 6.66 4.07 18.72
C ALA A 225 6.14 5.08 19.77
N ILE A 226 6.48 6.35 19.63
CA ILE A 226 6.21 7.39 20.63
C ILE A 226 5.50 8.55 19.92
N TYR A 227 4.32 8.90 20.39
CA TYR A 227 3.47 9.95 19.83
C TYR A 227 2.73 10.73 20.92
N ASN A 228 1.96 11.75 20.56
CA ASN A 228 1.42 12.75 21.50
C ASN A 228 2.58 13.42 22.27
N LEU A 229 3.61 13.83 21.53
CA LEU A 229 4.82 14.44 22.07
C LEU A 229 4.58 15.94 22.34
N SER A 230 5.13 16.44 23.45
CA SER A 230 5.29 17.87 23.67
C SER A 230 6.44 18.43 22.84
N ASP A 231 6.50 19.74 22.63
CA ASP A 231 7.58 20.40 21.88
C ASP A 231 8.98 20.05 22.42
N SER A 232 9.12 19.91 23.75
CA SER A 232 10.38 19.51 24.37
C SER A 232 10.75 18.06 24.08
N GLU A 233 9.77 17.15 24.00
CA GLU A 233 10.00 15.74 23.64
C GLU A 233 10.31 15.59 22.17
N ILE A 234 9.67 16.38 21.28
CA ILE A 234 10.00 16.44 19.85
C ILE A 234 11.46 16.83 19.68
N PHE A 235 11.89 17.93 20.31
CA PHE A 235 13.28 18.38 20.25
C PHE A 235 14.29 17.35 20.77
N GLN A 236 13.94 16.60 21.81
CA GLN A 236 14.78 15.52 22.31
C GLN A 236 14.87 14.36 21.32
N ALA A 237 13.73 13.99 20.72
CA ALA A 237 13.67 12.93 19.70
C ALA A 237 14.49 13.29 18.45
N GLU A 238 14.40 14.54 17.97
CA GLU A 238 15.22 15.04 16.86
C GLU A 238 16.71 14.92 17.17
N LYS A 239 17.16 15.34 18.34
CA LYS A 239 18.56 15.18 18.78
C LYS A 239 18.99 13.71 18.86
N GLU A 240 18.09 12.84 19.29
CA GLU A 240 18.36 11.40 19.36
C GLU A 240 18.51 10.79 17.95
N VAL A 241 17.72 11.23 17.00
CA VAL A 241 17.84 10.85 15.58
C VAL A 241 19.15 11.37 15.00
N GLU A 242 19.48 12.65 15.18
CA GLU A 242 20.74 13.24 14.72
C GLU A 242 21.96 12.51 15.27
N LYS A 243 21.97 12.20 16.55
CA LYS A 243 23.02 11.43 17.20
C LYS A 243 23.13 10.02 16.61
N TYR A 244 22.00 9.36 16.34
CA TYR A 244 21.98 8.04 15.72
C TYR A 244 22.54 8.06 14.30
N LEU A 245 22.19 9.06 13.49
CA LEU A 245 22.69 9.25 12.13
C LEU A 245 24.16 9.67 12.09
N GLY A 246 24.62 10.46 13.05
CA GLY A 246 26.01 10.89 13.18
C GLY A 246 26.97 9.81 13.66
N LEU A 247 26.45 8.69 14.16
CA LEU A 247 27.22 7.52 14.58
C LEU A 247 27.34 6.45 13.48
N LYS A 248 26.72 6.65 12.34
CA LYS A 248 26.85 5.86 11.13
C LYS A 248 27.82 6.52 10.17
#